data_7bdb36e63d59bf82e6d2bac42aa2d1d1
#
_entry.id   7bdb36e63d59bf82e6d2bac42aa2d1d1
#
_cell.length_a   1.000
_cell.length_b   1.000
_cell.length_c   1.000
_cell.angle_alpha   90.00
_cell.angle_beta   90.00
_cell.angle_gamma   90.00
#
_symmetry.space_group_name_H-M   'P 1'
#
loop_
_entity.id
_entity.type
_entity.pdbx_description
1 polymer ?
#
loop_
_entity_poly.entity_id
_entity_poly.type
_entity_poly.pdbx_seq_one_letter_code
_entity_poly.pdbx_strand_id
1 'polypeptide(L)'
;MIVRERPDSYIIIRQHDHGQLSGRFAVYWAESPRPFERTIYAITNHDLGWQFLDRSVRWDETSGKPYSFTNYPTDPKLRAYKEGLRLLRNPYATCLCSMHYASFMQGSEDAAEVQFREMEFRRQEKLKGRMSAEELENLEHNFRLLQLCDNLSLFVCLNEPGSNEHPWYKNGFSFEGKKFEPVWEDRGTLRLDPNPFSRPFDLTVPYGAIQRDGRFRESGYLELRVTS
;
A
#
# COMPACT_ATOMS: atom_id res chain seq x y z
N MET A 1 -2.23 6.65 -8.03
CA MET A 1 -3.30 7.06 -7.06
C MET A 1 -4.31 5.95 -6.86
N ILE A 2 -5.01 5.94 -5.75
CA ILE A 2 -6.18 5.10 -5.46
C ILE A 2 -7.42 5.89 -5.87
N VAL A 3 -8.31 5.26 -6.61
CA VAL A 3 -9.56 5.86 -7.09
C VAL A 3 -10.73 5.07 -6.55
N ARG A 4 -11.58 5.73 -5.75
CA ARG A 4 -12.84 5.18 -5.28
C ARG A 4 -13.99 5.87 -5.99
N GLU A 5 -14.80 5.10 -6.69
CA GLU A 5 -15.91 5.62 -7.48
C GLU A 5 -17.14 5.87 -6.61
N ARG A 6 -17.78 7.01 -6.79
CA ARG A 6 -19.08 7.40 -6.24
C ARG A 6 -20.07 7.68 -7.38
N PRO A 7 -21.38 7.74 -7.14
CA PRO A 7 -22.36 7.99 -8.20
C PRO A 7 -22.09 9.22 -9.05
N ASP A 8 -21.63 10.32 -8.44
CA ASP A 8 -21.44 11.63 -9.08
C ASP A 8 -19.98 12.11 -9.13
N SER A 9 -19.05 11.35 -8.55
CA SER A 9 -17.67 11.80 -8.32
C SER A 9 -16.69 10.65 -8.16
N TYR A 10 -15.41 10.99 -8.06
CA TYR A 10 -14.33 10.08 -7.67
C TYR A 10 -13.62 10.63 -6.44
N ILE A 11 -13.36 9.77 -5.46
CA ILE A 11 -12.43 10.06 -4.37
C ILE A 11 -11.04 9.62 -4.82
N ILE A 12 -10.10 10.53 -4.70
CA ILE A 12 -8.70 10.34 -5.11
C ILE A 12 -7.81 10.38 -3.88
N ILE A 13 -7.07 9.32 -3.64
CA ILE A 13 -6.05 9.23 -2.59
C ILE A 13 -4.70 8.92 -3.26
N ARG A 14 -3.64 9.62 -2.85
CA ARG A 14 -2.31 9.39 -3.39
C ARG A 14 -1.74 8.08 -2.86
N GLN A 15 -0.98 7.38 -3.69
CA GLN A 15 -0.33 6.12 -3.28
C GLN A 15 0.65 6.34 -2.11
N HIS A 16 1.39 7.44 -2.11
CA HIS A 16 2.28 7.73 -0.99
C HIS A 16 1.52 8.02 0.32
N ASP A 17 0.35 8.65 0.26
CA ASP A 17 -0.44 8.93 1.46
C ASP A 17 -1.00 7.63 2.07
N HIS A 18 -1.41 6.66 1.25
CA HIS A 18 -1.76 5.34 1.76
C HIS A 18 -0.54 4.57 2.31
N GLY A 19 0.65 4.77 1.73
CA GLY A 19 1.89 4.23 2.28
C GLY A 19 2.18 4.73 3.70
N GLN A 20 1.92 6.03 3.98
CA GLN A 20 2.00 6.56 5.34
C GLN A 20 1.01 5.85 6.29
N LEU A 21 -0.18 5.55 5.78
CA LEU A 21 -1.19 4.80 6.53
C LEU A 21 -0.72 3.37 6.84
N SER A 22 -0.11 2.69 5.85
CA SER A 22 0.51 1.37 6.03
C SER A 22 1.54 1.37 7.15
N GLY A 23 2.40 2.39 7.17
CA GLY A 23 3.39 2.58 8.24
C GLY A 23 2.75 2.73 9.62
N ARG A 24 1.59 3.41 9.73
CA ARG A 24 0.86 3.54 11.00
C ARG A 24 0.37 2.18 11.50
N PHE A 25 -0.20 1.34 10.66
CA PHE A 25 -0.58 -0.02 11.04
C PHE A 25 0.61 -0.82 11.55
N ALA A 26 1.76 -0.75 10.86
CA ALA A 26 2.97 -1.45 11.25
C ALA A 26 3.56 -0.99 12.59
N VAL A 27 3.52 0.32 12.89
CA VAL A 27 3.99 0.88 14.17
C VAL A 27 3.21 0.33 15.36
N TYR A 28 1.92 0.09 15.20
CA TYR A 28 1.04 -0.40 16.26
C TYR A 28 0.83 -1.90 16.24
N TRP A 29 1.44 -2.63 15.30
CA TRP A 29 1.42 -4.09 15.29
C TRP A 29 2.03 -4.62 16.58
N ALA A 30 1.33 -5.51 17.29
CA ALA A 30 1.74 -5.95 18.64
C ALA A 30 3.07 -6.70 18.64
N GLU A 31 3.30 -7.50 17.59
CA GLU A 31 4.58 -8.17 17.36
C GLU A 31 5.50 -7.25 16.54
N SER A 32 6.28 -6.42 17.26
CA SER A 32 7.15 -5.44 16.63
C SER A 32 8.17 -6.08 15.68
N PRO A 33 8.27 -5.63 14.43
CA PRO A 33 9.20 -6.20 13.46
C PRO A 33 10.67 -5.91 13.82
N ARG A 34 11.58 -6.75 13.37
CA ARG A 34 13.04 -6.56 13.54
C ARG A 34 13.73 -6.64 12.19
N PRO A 35 14.62 -5.67 11.84
CA PRO A 35 14.92 -4.43 12.58
C PRO A 35 13.76 -3.42 12.46
N PHE A 36 13.31 -2.86 13.59
CA PHE A 36 12.10 -2.04 13.67
C PHE A 36 12.12 -0.83 12.72
N GLU A 37 13.07 0.10 12.93
CA GLU A 37 13.09 1.37 12.18
C GLU A 37 13.18 1.16 10.65
N ARG A 38 13.99 0.20 10.21
CA ARG A 38 14.19 -0.08 8.79
C ARG A 38 12.95 -0.70 8.16
N THR A 39 12.25 -1.56 8.89
CA THR A 39 11.01 -2.19 8.45
C THR A 39 9.88 -1.17 8.37
N ILE A 40 9.71 -0.35 9.42
CA ILE A 40 8.72 0.73 9.41
C ILE A 40 9.01 1.72 8.28
N TYR A 41 10.27 2.09 8.08
CA TYR A 41 10.67 2.95 6.96
C TYR A 41 10.30 2.36 5.60
N ALA A 42 10.52 1.06 5.40
CA ALA A 42 10.14 0.36 4.17
C ALA A 42 8.62 0.41 3.95
N ILE A 43 7.83 0.01 4.97
CA ILE A 43 6.38 -0.05 4.90
C ILE A 43 5.78 1.33 4.64
N THR A 44 6.29 2.36 5.34
CA THR A 44 5.83 3.75 5.17
C THR A 44 6.11 4.31 3.77
N ASN A 45 7.21 3.90 3.14
CA ASN A 45 7.68 4.47 1.88
C ASN A 45 7.60 3.50 0.69
N HIS A 46 6.87 2.38 0.81
CA HIS A 46 6.81 1.38 -0.24
C HIS A 46 6.31 1.95 -1.58
N ASP A 47 5.47 2.99 -1.56
CA ASP A 47 4.93 3.63 -2.75
C ASP A 47 5.48 5.05 -3.02
N LEU A 48 6.69 5.35 -2.50
CA LEU A 48 7.35 6.66 -2.65
C LEU A 48 7.48 7.11 -4.12
N GLY A 49 7.73 6.19 -5.04
CA GLY A 49 7.88 6.48 -6.46
C GLY A 49 6.61 6.98 -7.16
N TRP A 50 5.44 6.69 -6.58
CA TRP A 50 4.17 7.15 -7.14
C TRP A 50 3.95 8.66 -6.99
N GLN A 51 4.69 9.35 -6.12
CA GLN A 51 4.56 10.80 -5.95
C GLN A 51 4.68 11.58 -7.27
N PHE A 52 5.43 11.09 -8.25
CA PHE A 52 5.53 11.72 -9.57
C PHE A 52 4.28 11.53 -10.41
N LEU A 53 3.64 10.37 -10.32
CA LEU A 53 2.42 10.04 -11.07
C LEU A 53 1.19 10.68 -10.42
N ASP A 54 1.21 10.86 -9.10
CA ASP A 54 0.08 11.38 -8.32
C ASP A 54 0.00 12.92 -8.27
N ARG A 55 0.87 13.61 -9.02
CA ARG A 55 0.82 15.08 -9.13
C ARG A 55 -0.42 15.59 -9.87
N SER A 56 -0.97 14.78 -10.77
CA SER A 56 -2.17 15.10 -11.53
C SER A 56 -2.99 13.85 -11.79
N VAL A 57 -4.31 14.00 -11.82
CA VAL A 57 -5.22 12.93 -12.23
C VAL A 57 -5.07 12.73 -13.73
N ARG A 58 -4.76 11.51 -14.15
CA ARG A 58 -4.73 11.09 -15.55
C ARG A 58 -5.98 10.29 -15.85
N TRP A 59 -6.54 10.52 -17.02
CA TRP A 59 -7.76 9.87 -17.48
C TRP A 59 -7.44 8.80 -18.50
N ASP A 60 -8.12 7.69 -18.39
CA ASP A 60 -8.16 6.67 -19.42
C ASP A 60 -9.18 7.10 -20.48
N GLU A 61 -8.71 7.40 -21.66
CA GLU A 61 -9.55 7.87 -22.77
C GLU A 61 -10.56 6.82 -23.23
N THR A 62 -10.25 5.54 -23.01
CA THR A 62 -11.13 4.42 -23.40
C THR A 62 -12.33 4.28 -22.47
N SER A 63 -12.09 4.34 -21.16
CA SER A 63 -13.14 4.19 -20.15
C SER A 63 -13.78 5.51 -19.72
N GLY A 64 -13.14 6.65 -20.00
CA GLY A 64 -13.54 7.95 -19.51
C GLY A 64 -13.41 8.10 -18.00
N LYS A 65 -12.59 7.27 -17.33
CA LYS A 65 -12.37 7.28 -15.88
C LYS A 65 -10.93 7.64 -15.52
N PRO A 66 -10.68 8.14 -14.30
CA PRO A 66 -9.32 8.31 -13.83
C PRO A 66 -8.58 6.98 -13.77
N TYR A 67 -7.30 6.95 -14.17
CA TYR A 67 -6.46 5.79 -13.90
C TYR A 67 -6.30 5.58 -12.39
N SER A 68 -6.52 4.36 -11.95
CA SER A 68 -6.14 3.88 -10.61
C SER A 68 -4.82 3.10 -10.70
N PHE A 69 -4.18 2.82 -9.58
CA PHE A 69 -2.96 2.00 -9.53
C PHE A 69 -3.15 0.60 -10.15
N THR A 70 -4.38 0.08 -10.14
CA THR A 70 -4.73 -1.23 -10.68
C THR A 70 -4.71 -1.30 -12.20
N ASN A 71 -5.10 -0.21 -12.88
CA ASN A 71 -5.17 -0.14 -14.35
C ASN A 71 -4.22 0.90 -14.95
N TYR A 72 -3.25 1.39 -14.16
CA TYR A 72 -2.27 2.36 -14.66
C TYR A 72 -1.39 1.70 -15.73
N PRO A 73 -1.05 2.41 -16.84
CA PRO A 73 -0.20 1.87 -17.90
C PRO A 73 1.12 1.32 -17.38
N THR A 74 1.57 0.18 -17.92
CA THR A 74 2.73 -0.58 -17.42
C THR A 74 4.01 0.24 -17.40
N ASP A 75 4.39 0.91 -18.50
CA ASP A 75 5.66 1.64 -18.58
C ASP A 75 5.83 2.74 -17.51
N PRO A 76 4.89 3.68 -17.33
CA PRO A 76 5.03 4.69 -16.28
C PRO A 76 4.95 4.07 -14.87
N LYS A 77 4.17 3.01 -14.66
CA LYS A 77 4.11 2.26 -13.40
C LYS A 77 5.47 1.67 -13.05
N LEU A 78 6.12 0.94 -13.97
CA LEU A 78 7.44 0.35 -13.75
C LEU A 78 8.53 1.42 -13.55
N ARG A 79 8.41 2.59 -14.21
CA ARG A 79 9.31 3.72 -13.96
C ARG A 79 9.13 4.26 -12.54
N ALA A 80 7.91 4.38 -12.06
CA ALA A 80 7.63 4.82 -10.69
C ALA A 80 8.25 3.84 -9.67
N TYR A 81 8.12 2.53 -9.86
CA TYR A 81 8.74 1.54 -9.00
C TYR A 81 10.28 1.65 -8.97
N LYS A 82 10.92 1.76 -10.15
CA LYS A 82 12.38 1.96 -10.24
C LYS A 82 12.82 3.23 -9.52
N GLU A 83 12.08 4.32 -9.66
CA GLU A 83 12.39 5.58 -9.01
C GLU A 83 12.16 5.50 -7.48
N GLY A 84 11.09 4.85 -7.04
CA GLY A 84 10.85 4.59 -5.61
C GLY A 84 12.03 3.87 -4.97
N LEU A 85 12.50 2.76 -5.60
CA LEU A 85 13.66 2.01 -5.10
C LEU A 85 14.96 2.84 -5.09
N ARG A 86 15.13 3.77 -6.05
CA ARG A 86 16.28 4.68 -6.08
C ARG A 86 16.24 5.72 -4.95
N LEU A 87 15.04 6.17 -4.58
CA LEU A 87 14.85 7.16 -3.52
C LEU A 87 15.02 6.58 -2.11
N LEU A 88 14.77 5.28 -1.93
CA LEU A 88 15.03 4.58 -0.68
C LEU A 88 16.54 4.51 -0.41
N ARG A 89 16.99 5.15 0.67
CA ARG A 89 18.41 5.22 1.03
C ARG A 89 18.86 4.14 2.03
N ASN A 90 18.03 3.13 2.24
CA ASN A 90 18.30 2.04 3.15
C ASN A 90 18.28 0.72 2.39
N PRO A 91 19.38 -0.08 2.38
CA PRO A 91 19.44 -1.34 1.62
C PRO A 91 18.39 -2.37 2.02
N TYR A 92 18.08 -2.49 3.31
CA TYR A 92 17.06 -3.40 3.82
C TYR A 92 15.67 -2.99 3.33
N ALA A 93 15.30 -1.72 3.50
CA ALA A 93 14.05 -1.17 2.99
C ALA A 93 13.93 -1.31 1.47
N THR A 94 15.02 -1.06 0.74
CA THR A 94 15.06 -1.25 -0.71
C THR A 94 14.80 -2.71 -1.09
N CYS A 95 15.32 -3.67 -0.33
CA CYS A 95 15.07 -5.09 -0.56
C CYS A 95 13.60 -5.44 -0.34
N LEU A 96 13.00 -5.03 0.78
CA LEU A 96 11.59 -5.25 1.08
C LEU A 96 10.67 -4.68 0.00
N CYS A 97 10.89 -3.43 -0.41
CA CYS A 97 10.09 -2.79 -1.47
C CYS A 97 10.34 -3.45 -2.85
N SER A 98 11.56 -3.91 -3.14
CA SER A 98 11.87 -4.68 -4.33
C SER A 98 11.12 -6.02 -4.36
N MET A 99 11.05 -6.73 -3.23
CA MET A 99 10.26 -7.96 -3.08
C MET A 99 8.78 -7.66 -3.32
N HIS A 100 8.29 -6.57 -2.76
CA HIS A 100 6.89 -6.14 -2.89
C HIS A 100 6.52 -5.85 -4.34
N TYR A 101 7.31 -5.05 -5.04
CA TYR A 101 7.04 -4.74 -6.46
C TYR A 101 7.17 -5.97 -7.36
N ALA A 102 8.17 -6.83 -7.12
CA ALA A 102 8.34 -8.06 -7.88
C ALA A 102 7.16 -9.03 -7.69
N SER A 103 6.52 -9.03 -6.51
CA SER A 103 5.36 -9.88 -6.24
C SER A 103 4.13 -9.52 -7.09
N PHE A 104 3.97 -8.27 -7.47
CA PHE A 104 2.88 -7.83 -8.37
C PHE A 104 3.01 -8.36 -9.79
N MET A 105 4.24 -8.70 -10.20
CA MET A 105 4.55 -9.20 -11.55
C MET A 105 4.62 -10.73 -11.61
N GLN A 106 4.22 -11.41 -10.52
CA GLN A 106 4.22 -12.86 -10.47
C GLN A 106 3.14 -13.41 -11.40
N GLY A 107 3.52 -14.31 -12.31
CA GLY A 107 2.61 -14.87 -13.30
C GLY A 107 2.31 -13.96 -14.50
N SER A 108 2.88 -12.75 -14.56
CA SER A 108 2.73 -11.89 -15.74
C SER A 108 3.49 -12.46 -16.94
N GLU A 109 2.87 -12.36 -18.14
CA GLU A 109 3.45 -12.69 -19.45
C GLU A 109 3.91 -11.42 -20.22
N ASP A 110 3.64 -10.23 -19.69
CA ASP A 110 4.11 -8.97 -20.27
C ASP A 110 5.64 -8.90 -20.20
N ALA A 111 6.29 -8.70 -21.34
CA ALA A 111 7.76 -8.75 -21.45
C ALA A 111 8.46 -7.70 -20.56
N ALA A 112 7.88 -6.49 -20.40
CA ALA A 112 8.44 -5.44 -19.57
C ALA A 112 8.30 -5.76 -18.06
N GLU A 113 7.18 -6.34 -17.65
CA GLU A 113 6.94 -6.79 -16.28
C GLU A 113 7.83 -7.99 -15.92
N VAL A 114 7.98 -8.97 -16.83
CA VAL A 114 8.90 -10.11 -16.65
C VAL A 114 10.32 -9.61 -16.48
N GLN A 115 10.80 -8.74 -17.39
CA GLN A 115 12.14 -8.15 -17.30
C GLN A 115 12.36 -7.37 -16.00
N PHE A 116 11.36 -6.59 -15.58
CA PHE A 116 11.42 -5.87 -14.30
C PHE A 116 11.57 -6.84 -13.13
N ARG A 117 10.73 -7.87 -13.06
CA ARG A 117 10.77 -8.89 -11.99
C ARG A 117 12.14 -9.56 -11.89
N GLU A 118 12.72 -9.96 -13.03
CA GLU A 118 14.06 -10.58 -13.05
C GLU A 118 15.16 -9.61 -12.59
N MET A 119 15.07 -8.35 -12.97
CA MET A 119 15.99 -7.31 -12.48
C MET A 119 15.89 -7.14 -10.96
N GLU A 120 14.67 -7.17 -10.42
CA GLU A 120 14.46 -7.03 -8.99
C GLU A 120 14.94 -8.28 -8.22
N PHE A 121 14.79 -9.50 -8.73
CA PHE A 121 15.38 -10.69 -8.12
C PHE A 121 16.90 -10.59 -8.03
N ARG A 122 17.58 -10.13 -9.10
CA ARG A 122 19.04 -9.90 -9.07
C ARG A 122 19.44 -8.79 -8.08
N ARG A 123 18.61 -7.77 -7.93
CA ARG A 123 18.82 -6.71 -6.93
C ARG A 123 18.71 -7.27 -5.51
N GLN A 124 17.69 -8.06 -5.24
CA GLN A 124 17.46 -8.70 -3.94
C GLN A 124 18.65 -9.55 -3.52
N GLU A 125 19.17 -10.40 -4.40
CA GLU A 125 20.34 -11.23 -4.11
C GLU A 125 21.59 -10.39 -3.76
N LYS A 126 21.83 -9.31 -4.49
CA LYS A 126 22.94 -8.38 -4.17
C LYS A 126 22.76 -7.68 -2.82
N LEU A 127 21.53 -7.33 -2.47
CA LEU A 127 21.22 -6.66 -1.20
C LEU A 127 21.30 -7.64 -0.03
N LYS A 128 20.77 -8.85 -0.17
CA LYS A 128 20.87 -9.94 0.83
C LYS A 128 22.31 -10.26 1.19
N GLY A 129 23.23 -10.28 0.21
CA GLY A 129 24.66 -10.50 0.46
C GLY A 129 25.34 -9.42 1.32
N ARG A 130 24.64 -8.35 1.68
CA ARG A 130 25.16 -7.24 2.53
C ARG A 130 24.38 -7.09 3.84
N MET A 131 23.39 -7.95 4.09
CA MET A 131 22.56 -7.92 5.27
C MET A 131 23.22 -8.65 6.44
N SER A 132 22.89 -8.22 7.66
CA SER A 132 23.21 -8.94 8.87
C SER A 132 22.39 -10.24 8.98
N ALA A 133 22.80 -11.14 9.87
CA ALA A 133 22.05 -12.38 10.14
C ALA A 133 20.63 -12.07 10.63
N GLU A 134 20.46 -11.07 11.52
CA GLU A 134 19.15 -10.62 12.01
C GLU A 134 18.25 -10.11 10.88
N GLU A 135 18.81 -9.32 9.95
CA GLU A 135 18.07 -8.81 8.80
C GLU A 135 17.60 -9.94 7.88
N LEU A 136 18.46 -10.93 7.63
CA LEU A 136 18.12 -12.07 6.77
C LEU A 136 17.07 -12.98 7.42
N GLU A 137 17.18 -13.23 8.73
CA GLU A 137 16.24 -14.06 9.48
C GLU A 137 14.82 -13.49 9.46
N ASN A 138 14.71 -12.15 9.56
CA ASN A 138 13.41 -11.47 9.64
C ASN A 138 12.88 -10.98 8.27
N LEU A 139 13.64 -11.15 7.19
CA LEU A 139 13.30 -10.53 5.89
C LEU A 139 11.95 -10.98 5.35
N GLU A 140 11.68 -12.28 5.36
CA GLU A 140 10.45 -12.85 4.83
C GLU A 140 9.23 -12.47 5.68
N HIS A 141 9.35 -12.52 7.02
CA HIS A 141 8.31 -12.07 7.94
C HIS A 141 7.97 -10.60 7.70
N ASN A 142 8.98 -9.73 7.61
CA ASN A 142 8.79 -8.30 7.39
C ASN A 142 8.23 -7.97 6.00
N PHE A 143 8.54 -8.79 5.00
CA PHE A 143 7.92 -8.68 3.68
C PHE A 143 6.41 -8.99 3.75
N ARG A 144 6.02 -10.06 4.44
CA ARG A 144 4.60 -10.39 4.65
C ARG A 144 3.88 -9.32 5.47
N LEU A 145 4.55 -8.75 6.49
CA LEU A 145 4.00 -7.65 7.27
C LEU A 145 3.79 -6.40 6.40
N LEU A 146 4.73 -6.09 5.49
CA LEU A 146 4.55 -5.01 4.51
C LEU A 146 3.29 -5.26 3.67
N GLN A 147 3.14 -6.45 3.10
CA GLN A 147 1.96 -6.80 2.29
C GLN A 147 0.65 -6.71 3.08
N LEU A 148 0.65 -7.13 4.35
CA LEU A 148 -0.52 -6.99 5.21
C LEU A 148 -0.86 -5.53 5.49
N CYS A 149 0.12 -4.71 5.86
CA CYS A 149 -0.10 -3.29 6.16
C CYS A 149 -0.54 -2.50 4.92
N ASP A 150 0.01 -2.83 3.74
CA ASP A 150 -0.45 -2.32 2.45
C ASP A 150 -1.93 -2.67 2.24
N ASN A 151 -2.32 -3.92 2.39
CA ASN A 151 -3.71 -4.36 2.25
C ASN A 151 -4.64 -3.69 3.28
N LEU A 152 -4.23 -3.50 4.52
CA LEU A 152 -5.02 -2.80 5.54
C LEU A 152 -5.24 -1.33 5.17
N SER A 153 -4.22 -0.67 4.65
CA SER A 153 -4.34 0.71 4.20
C SER A 153 -5.20 0.85 2.93
N LEU A 154 -5.06 -0.08 1.98
CA LEU A 154 -5.93 -0.15 0.81
C LEU A 154 -7.39 -0.43 1.18
N PHE A 155 -7.64 -1.28 2.18
CA PHE A 155 -9.00 -1.50 2.70
C PHE A 155 -9.64 -0.19 3.14
N VAL A 156 -8.92 0.61 3.92
CA VAL A 156 -9.41 1.94 4.37
C VAL A 156 -9.63 2.89 3.20
N CYS A 157 -8.76 2.88 2.19
CA CYS A 157 -8.83 3.80 1.06
C CYS A 157 -9.90 3.41 0.02
N LEU A 158 -10.13 2.11 -0.20
CA LEU A 158 -11.04 1.59 -1.24
C LEU A 158 -12.48 1.43 -0.77
N ASN A 159 -12.72 1.36 0.54
CA ASN A 159 -14.09 1.29 1.08
C ASN A 159 -14.56 2.65 1.58
N GLU A 160 -15.87 2.87 1.55
CA GLU A 160 -16.47 3.96 2.32
C GLU A 160 -16.38 3.64 3.82
N PRO A 161 -16.13 4.63 4.68
CA PRO A 161 -16.12 4.43 6.12
C PRO A 161 -17.40 3.79 6.64
N GLY A 162 -17.27 2.73 7.41
CA GLY A 162 -18.40 1.94 7.90
C GLY A 162 -18.84 0.81 6.96
N SER A 163 -18.15 0.58 5.84
CA SER A 163 -18.51 -0.41 4.84
C SER A 163 -17.35 -1.37 4.53
N ASN A 164 -17.68 -2.63 4.17
CA ASN A 164 -16.74 -3.63 3.66
C ASN A 164 -17.31 -4.21 2.36
N GLU A 165 -17.42 -3.38 1.33
CA GLU A 165 -18.03 -3.79 0.04
C GLU A 165 -17.00 -4.14 -1.02
N HIS A 166 -15.76 -3.67 -0.88
CA HIS A 166 -14.71 -3.92 -1.87
C HIS A 166 -14.39 -5.41 -1.97
N PRO A 167 -14.45 -6.03 -3.18
CA PRO A 167 -14.36 -7.49 -3.36
C PRO A 167 -13.10 -8.13 -2.76
N TRP A 168 -11.98 -7.41 -2.74
CA TRP A 168 -10.70 -7.92 -2.24
C TRP A 168 -10.72 -8.24 -0.75
N TYR A 169 -11.60 -7.61 0.03
CA TYR A 169 -11.58 -7.68 1.50
C TYR A 169 -12.78 -8.39 2.12
N LYS A 170 -13.66 -8.97 1.29
CA LYS A 170 -14.85 -9.71 1.79
C LYS A 170 -14.50 -10.88 2.72
N ASN A 171 -13.31 -11.45 2.56
CA ASN A 171 -12.84 -12.59 3.35
C ASN A 171 -11.86 -12.17 4.46
N GLY A 172 -11.74 -10.88 4.75
CA GLY A 172 -10.77 -10.36 5.71
C GLY A 172 -9.32 -10.48 5.25
N PHE A 173 -8.40 -10.56 6.20
CA PHE A 173 -6.96 -10.61 5.98
C PHE A 173 -6.38 -11.89 6.56
N SER A 174 -5.27 -12.37 6.01
CA SER A 174 -4.53 -13.50 6.55
C SER A 174 -3.06 -13.13 6.74
N PHE A 175 -2.51 -13.46 7.90
CA PHE A 175 -1.10 -13.26 8.21
C PHE A 175 -0.61 -14.39 9.10
N GLU A 176 0.43 -15.09 8.66
CA GLU A 176 1.04 -16.22 9.39
C GLU A 176 0.05 -17.27 9.91
N GLY A 177 -0.89 -17.65 9.06
CA GLY A 177 -1.91 -18.64 9.38
C GLY A 177 -3.05 -18.14 10.27
N LYS A 178 -3.02 -16.90 10.73
CA LYS A 178 -4.12 -16.24 11.44
C LYS A 178 -4.98 -15.46 10.45
N LYS A 179 -6.30 -15.50 10.69
CA LYS A 179 -7.27 -14.70 9.95
C LYS A 179 -7.71 -13.51 10.79
N PHE A 180 -7.84 -12.35 10.17
CA PHE A 180 -8.31 -11.11 10.79
C PHE A 180 -9.49 -10.57 10.00
N GLU A 181 -10.57 -10.27 10.69
CA GLU A 181 -11.77 -9.70 10.06
C GLU A 181 -11.90 -8.22 10.41
N PRO A 182 -12.07 -7.32 9.42
CA PRO A 182 -12.31 -5.92 9.71
C PRO A 182 -13.77 -5.74 10.17
N VAL A 183 -13.93 -5.11 11.32
CA VAL A 183 -15.22 -4.80 11.94
C VAL A 183 -15.35 -3.32 12.13
N TRP A 184 -16.35 -2.72 11.51
CA TRP A 184 -16.72 -1.33 11.74
C TRP A 184 -17.67 -1.26 12.94
N GLU A 185 -17.26 -0.55 13.99
CA GLU A 185 -18.12 -0.26 15.14
C GLU A 185 -19.06 0.92 14.83
N ASP A 186 -18.55 1.87 14.06
CA ASP A 186 -19.27 2.99 13.44
C ASP A 186 -18.51 3.47 12.20
N ARG A 187 -18.91 4.61 11.61
CA ARG A 187 -18.24 5.16 10.41
C ARG A 187 -16.82 5.68 10.67
N GLY A 188 -16.46 5.93 11.90
CA GLY A 188 -15.15 6.46 12.30
C GLY A 188 -14.29 5.48 13.07
N THR A 189 -14.82 4.30 13.42
CA THR A 189 -14.17 3.35 14.33
C THR A 189 -14.05 1.97 13.71
N LEU A 190 -12.82 1.52 13.53
CA LEU A 190 -12.45 0.23 12.95
C LEU A 190 -11.70 -0.62 13.98
N ARG A 191 -12.00 -1.91 14.06
CA ARG A 191 -11.14 -2.90 14.71
C ARG A 191 -10.88 -4.09 13.80
N LEU A 192 -9.85 -4.85 14.11
CA LEU A 192 -9.64 -6.19 13.54
C LEU A 192 -10.00 -7.26 14.60
N ASP A 193 -10.60 -8.33 14.17
CA ASP A 193 -10.94 -9.47 15.01
C ASP A 193 -10.25 -10.76 14.50
N PRO A 194 -9.37 -11.39 15.30
CA PRO A 194 -8.85 -10.95 16.59
C PRO A 194 -7.98 -9.68 16.48
N ASN A 195 -7.87 -8.92 17.59
CA ASN A 195 -7.06 -7.71 17.60
C ASN A 195 -5.55 -8.01 17.51
N PRO A 196 -4.84 -7.46 16.49
CA PRO A 196 -3.40 -7.63 16.37
C PRO A 196 -2.58 -6.43 16.86
N PHE A 197 -3.22 -5.37 17.37
CA PHE A 197 -2.55 -4.12 17.71
C PHE A 197 -2.23 -4.02 19.19
N SER A 198 -1.13 -3.38 19.53
CA SER A 198 -0.65 -3.20 20.89
C SER A 198 -1.49 -2.20 21.72
N ARG A 199 -2.14 -1.26 21.05
CA ARG A 199 -3.01 -0.23 21.66
C ARG A 199 -3.84 0.47 20.58
N PRO A 200 -4.94 1.17 20.94
CA PRO A 200 -5.68 2.00 20.00
C PRO A 200 -4.85 3.14 19.40
N PHE A 201 -5.16 3.54 18.16
CA PHE A 201 -4.49 4.64 17.46
C PHE A 201 -5.40 5.30 16.42
N ASP A 202 -5.04 6.51 16.03
CA ASP A 202 -5.77 7.27 15.03
C ASP A 202 -5.05 7.20 13.68
N LEU A 203 -5.86 7.15 12.63
CA LEU A 203 -5.43 7.19 11.23
C LEU A 203 -6.01 8.44 10.58
N THR A 204 -5.20 9.09 9.74
CA THR A 204 -5.63 10.22 8.94
C THR A 204 -5.00 10.08 7.55
N VAL A 205 -5.84 10.17 6.51
CA VAL A 205 -5.37 10.17 5.13
C VAL A 205 -6.05 11.28 4.35
N PRO A 206 -5.29 12.14 3.64
CA PRO A 206 -5.86 13.19 2.81
C PRO A 206 -6.50 12.61 1.55
N TYR A 207 -7.61 13.17 1.13
CA TYR A 207 -8.25 12.85 -0.14
C TYR A 207 -8.63 14.11 -0.92
N GLY A 208 -8.76 13.98 -2.24
CA GLY A 208 -9.46 14.92 -3.10
C GLY A 208 -10.71 14.28 -3.68
N ALA A 209 -11.74 15.06 -3.94
CA ALA A 209 -12.90 14.66 -4.70
C ALA A 209 -12.96 15.42 -6.02
N ILE A 210 -13.19 14.70 -7.12
CA ILE A 210 -13.37 15.27 -8.45
C ILE A 210 -14.71 14.81 -9.03
N GLN A 211 -15.36 15.67 -9.78
CA GLN A 211 -16.59 15.34 -10.50
C GLN A 211 -16.30 14.42 -11.68
N ARG A 212 -17.34 13.81 -12.26
CA ARG A 212 -17.23 12.95 -13.44
C ARG A 212 -16.62 13.66 -14.66
N ASP A 213 -16.73 14.97 -14.75
CA ASP A 213 -16.14 15.82 -15.80
C ASP A 213 -14.70 16.28 -15.49
N GLY A 214 -14.11 15.82 -14.38
CA GLY A 214 -12.76 16.15 -13.97
C GLY A 214 -12.61 17.43 -13.16
N ARG A 215 -13.69 18.20 -12.95
CA ARG A 215 -13.60 19.41 -12.11
C ARG A 215 -13.36 19.04 -10.65
N PHE A 216 -12.46 19.75 -10.00
CA PHE A 216 -12.25 19.62 -8.56
C PHE A 216 -13.53 19.99 -7.81
N ARG A 217 -13.89 19.18 -6.82
CA ARG A 217 -15.06 19.38 -5.97
C ARG A 217 -14.66 19.84 -4.58
N GLU A 218 -13.85 19.04 -3.89
CA GLU A 218 -13.42 19.28 -2.52
C GLU A 218 -12.15 18.50 -2.18
N SER A 219 -11.54 18.85 -1.07
CA SER A 219 -10.53 18.03 -0.41
C SER A 219 -10.84 17.92 1.08
N GLY A 220 -10.35 16.87 1.70
CA GLY A 220 -10.58 16.61 3.12
C GLY A 220 -9.65 15.55 3.66
N TYR A 221 -9.96 15.10 4.85
CA TYR A 221 -9.26 14.01 5.53
C TYR A 221 -10.24 12.90 5.84
N LEU A 222 -9.84 11.67 5.57
CA LEU A 222 -10.46 10.50 6.13
C LEU A 222 -9.80 10.26 7.49
N GLU A 223 -10.58 10.38 8.55
CA GLU A 223 -10.13 10.22 9.93
C GLU A 223 -10.80 8.99 10.54
N LEU A 224 -10.02 8.09 11.10
CA LEU A 224 -10.49 6.85 11.69
C LEU A 224 -9.75 6.57 12.99
N ARG A 225 -10.46 5.99 13.93
CA ARG A 225 -9.87 5.37 15.12
C ARG A 225 -9.81 3.87 14.95
N VAL A 226 -8.63 3.30 15.14
CA VAL A 226 -8.45 1.85 15.25
C VAL A 226 -8.48 1.49 16.72
N THR A 227 -9.43 0.62 17.12
CA THR A 227 -9.56 0.11 18.48
C THR A 227 -8.84 -1.24 18.64
N SER A 228 -8.50 -1.54 19.88
CA SER A 228 -7.82 -2.80 20.25
C SER A 228 -8.77 -3.73 20.99
#